data_b65a43e78e8350913b16ddbd964a03cc
#
_entry.id   b65a43e78e8350913b16ddbd964a03cc
#
_cell.length_a   1.000
_cell.length_b   1.000
_cell.length_c   1.000
_cell.angle_alpha   90.00
_cell.angle_beta   90.00
_cell.angle_gamma   90.00
#
_symmetry.space_group_name_H-M   'P 1'
#
loop_
_entity.id
_entity.type
_entity.pdbx_description
1 polymer ?
#
loop_
_entity_poly.entity_id
_entity_poly.type
_entity_poly.pdbx_seq_one_letter_code
_entity_poly.pdbx_strand_id
1 'polypeptide(L)'
;MKEFERKPAVSGIFYPSKQEELLSSIKSLFLDRKFGPANLPPSRDKGKIFGLVSPHAGYVYSGAVAANGFYEISSSSFDTVVIIGPNHYGIGSEIATLEGGTWITPIGNMRINEHLTHEIADNWDVVKFDSLAHSRDHCIEVQIPFLQYINKELTIVPIILGKQDKSTAMALGKCLAEIIKKKNVMLIASSDLTHYESNEEAYEKDTRLISSILSINIPEFYSVLHKFRVTACGYGAIGAVMAAAKEMGASTGKLLRYATSGDVIGDTDSVVGYSSIAFV
;
A
#
# COMPACT_ATOMS: atom_id res chain seq x y z
N MET A 1 -22.06 -13.31 18.36
CA MET A 1 -22.28 -12.72 17.01
C MET A 1 -21.31 -13.43 16.07
N LYS A 2 -21.64 -13.59 14.77
CA LYS A 2 -20.72 -14.19 13.80
C LYS A 2 -19.60 -13.17 13.55
N GLU A 3 -18.35 -13.60 13.68
CA GLU A 3 -17.18 -12.74 13.42
C GLU A 3 -17.22 -12.25 11.97
N PHE A 4 -16.81 -10.99 11.73
CA PHE A 4 -16.80 -10.42 10.39
C PHE A 4 -15.73 -11.11 9.54
N GLU A 5 -16.11 -11.55 8.34
CA GLU A 5 -15.21 -12.16 7.37
C GLU A 5 -15.24 -11.37 6.06
N ARG A 6 -14.11 -10.77 5.69
CA ARG A 6 -13.94 -10.14 4.37
C ARG A 6 -13.43 -11.19 3.39
N LYS A 7 -14.32 -11.66 2.52
CA LYS A 7 -13.99 -12.64 1.46
C LYS A 7 -13.20 -11.98 0.31
N PRO A 8 -12.35 -12.74 -0.43
CA PRO A 8 -11.65 -12.18 -1.58
C PRO A 8 -12.62 -11.64 -2.64
N ALA A 9 -12.35 -10.45 -3.17
CA ALA A 9 -13.12 -9.85 -4.26
C ALA A 9 -12.42 -9.99 -5.62
N VAL A 10 -11.08 -10.08 -5.63
CA VAL A 10 -10.28 -10.11 -6.88
C VAL A 10 -9.39 -11.35 -7.01
N SER A 11 -9.60 -12.34 -6.16
CA SER A 11 -8.96 -13.67 -6.28
C SER A 11 -9.35 -14.36 -7.59
N GLY A 12 -8.37 -14.88 -8.32
CA GLY A 12 -8.56 -15.44 -9.67
C GLY A 12 -8.57 -14.38 -10.80
N ILE A 13 -8.52 -13.09 -10.46
CA ILE A 13 -8.49 -11.98 -11.41
C ILE A 13 -7.17 -11.19 -11.26
N PHE A 14 -6.87 -10.70 -10.07
CA PHE A 14 -5.65 -9.92 -9.80
C PHE A 14 -4.48 -10.81 -9.35
N TYR A 15 -4.77 -11.95 -8.77
CA TYR A 15 -3.81 -12.96 -8.32
C TYR A 15 -4.45 -14.37 -8.37
N PRO A 16 -3.65 -15.44 -8.40
CA PRO A 16 -4.18 -16.82 -8.46
C PRO A 16 -5.10 -17.15 -7.29
N SER A 17 -6.19 -17.88 -7.59
CA SER A 17 -7.19 -18.27 -6.59
C SER A 17 -6.84 -19.53 -5.81
N LYS A 18 -5.86 -20.33 -6.27
CA LYS A 18 -5.38 -21.51 -5.57
C LYS A 18 -4.12 -21.19 -4.77
N GLN A 19 -4.06 -21.72 -3.55
CA GLN A 19 -2.96 -21.45 -2.61
C GLN A 19 -1.59 -21.76 -3.20
N GLU A 20 -1.38 -22.93 -3.79
CA GLU A 20 -0.09 -23.33 -4.34
C GLU A 20 0.35 -22.44 -5.52
N GLU A 21 -0.59 -22.11 -6.42
CA GLU A 21 -0.36 -21.23 -7.55
C GLU A 21 0.00 -19.82 -7.08
N LEU A 22 -0.70 -19.30 -6.06
CA LEU A 22 -0.43 -17.98 -5.49
C LEU A 22 0.94 -17.91 -4.80
N LEU A 23 1.28 -18.91 -3.98
CA LEU A 23 2.60 -18.98 -3.34
C LEU A 23 3.72 -19.08 -4.37
N SER A 24 3.54 -19.90 -5.43
CA SER A 24 4.49 -20.00 -6.53
C SER A 24 4.64 -18.68 -7.30
N SER A 25 3.51 -18.01 -7.56
CA SER A 25 3.49 -16.68 -8.20
C SER A 25 4.27 -15.66 -7.37
N ILE A 26 3.97 -15.51 -6.08
CA ILE A 26 4.68 -14.57 -5.19
C ILE A 26 6.18 -14.89 -5.14
N LYS A 27 6.56 -16.16 -5.05
CA LYS A 27 7.95 -16.58 -5.10
C LYS A 27 8.64 -16.14 -6.40
N SER A 28 7.98 -16.30 -7.54
CA SER A 28 8.52 -15.89 -8.84
C SER A 28 8.69 -14.38 -8.95
N LEU A 29 7.76 -13.59 -8.37
CA LEU A 29 7.84 -12.12 -8.32
C LEU A 29 9.03 -11.64 -7.47
N PHE A 30 9.33 -12.30 -6.35
CA PHE A 30 10.53 -12.03 -5.57
C PHE A 30 11.82 -12.39 -6.32
N LEU A 31 11.81 -13.43 -7.14
CA LEU A 31 12.97 -13.89 -7.92
C LEU A 31 13.10 -13.21 -9.28
N ASP A 32 12.12 -12.37 -9.66
CA ASP A 32 12.19 -11.64 -10.92
C ASP A 32 13.42 -10.71 -10.96
N ARG A 33 14.24 -10.85 -12.02
CA ARG A 33 15.50 -10.11 -12.18
C ARG A 33 15.32 -8.76 -12.88
N LYS A 34 14.20 -8.57 -13.56
CA LYS A 34 13.96 -7.35 -14.33
C LYS A 34 13.28 -6.28 -13.46
N PHE A 35 12.25 -6.64 -12.73
CA PHE A 35 11.44 -5.71 -11.96
C PHE A 35 11.35 -6.04 -10.46
N GLY A 36 11.63 -7.26 -10.07
CA GLY A 36 11.63 -7.72 -8.68
C GLY A 36 12.98 -7.51 -7.98
N PRO A 37 13.09 -7.91 -6.71
CA PRO A 37 14.32 -7.79 -5.93
C PRO A 37 15.38 -8.84 -6.30
N ALA A 38 15.06 -9.81 -7.14
CA ALA A 38 15.91 -10.95 -7.52
C ALA A 38 16.37 -11.82 -6.33
N ASN A 39 15.70 -11.74 -5.20
CA ASN A 39 16.03 -12.43 -3.96
C ASN A 39 14.77 -12.84 -3.22
N LEU A 40 14.81 -13.93 -2.46
CA LEU A 40 13.75 -14.32 -1.55
C LEU A 40 13.91 -13.61 -0.19
N PRO A 41 12.79 -13.28 0.51
CA PRO A 41 12.84 -12.82 1.88
C PRO A 41 13.38 -13.93 2.83
N PRO A 42 13.97 -13.57 4.02
CA PRO A 42 14.11 -12.20 4.48
C PRO A 42 15.25 -11.45 3.79
N SER A 43 15.12 -10.12 3.74
CA SER A 43 16.20 -9.23 3.32
C SER A 43 17.30 -9.17 4.40
N ARG A 44 18.45 -8.56 4.07
CA ARG A 44 19.41 -8.16 5.11
C ARG A 44 18.86 -6.95 5.86
N ASP A 45 19.09 -6.90 7.16
CA ASP A 45 18.74 -5.71 7.96
C ASP A 45 19.44 -4.47 7.36
N LYS A 46 18.63 -3.46 7.05
CA LYS A 46 19.07 -2.21 6.42
C LYS A 46 18.71 -0.98 7.26
N GLY A 47 18.35 -1.19 8.52
CA GLY A 47 17.94 -0.13 9.42
C GLY A 47 16.42 0.04 9.48
N LYS A 48 16.00 1.10 10.16
CA LYS A 48 14.59 1.36 10.44
C LYS A 48 13.85 1.85 9.20
N ILE A 49 12.75 1.18 8.86
CA ILE A 49 11.81 1.58 7.83
C ILE A 49 10.54 2.07 8.52
N PHE A 50 10.09 3.27 8.16
CA PHE A 50 8.93 3.93 8.78
C PHE A 50 7.63 3.71 8.01
N GLY A 51 7.72 3.34 6.73
CA GLY A 51 6.57 3.08 5.88
C GLY A 51 6.97 2.71 4.46
N LEU A 52 5.99 2.27 3.71
CA LEU A 52 6.14 1.78 2.34
C LEU A 52 5.06 2.36 1.43
N VAL A 53 5.40 2.70 0.19
CA VAL A 53 4.45 2.84 -0.92
C VAL A 53 4.51 1.55 -1.74
N SER A 54 3.37 0.94 -2.05
CA SER A 54 3.25 -0.30 -2.81
C SER A 54 2.11 -0.21 -3.82
N PRO A 55 2.29 -0.67 -5.06
CA PRO A 55 1.25 -0.66 -6.07
C PRO A 55 0.23 -1.78 -5.82
N HIS A 56 -0.97 -1.66 -6.45
CA HIS A 56 -2.07 -2.59 -6.22
C HIS A 56 -2.81 -3.08 -7.48
N ALA A 57 -2.19 -2.97 -8.65
CA ALA A 57 -2.67 -3.63 -9.85
C ALA A 57 -2.56 -5.16 -9.75
N GLY A 58 -3.08 -5.87 -10.74
CA GLY A 58 -2.92 -7.34 -10.81
C GLY A 58 -1.44 -7.74 -10.79
N TYR A 59 -1.14 -8.88 -10.16
CA TYR A 59 0.23 -9.36 -9.93
C TYR A 59 1.07 -9.51 -11.19
N VAL A 60 0.44 -9.83 -12.31
CA VAL A 60 1.10 -9.93 -13.62
C VAL A 60 1.68 -8.60 -14.09
N TYR A 61 1.14 -7.47 -13.61
CA TYR A 61 1.57 -6.12 -13.98
C TYR A 61 2.48 -5.50 -12.92
N SER A 62 2.00 -5.39 -11.68
CA SER A 62 2.66 -4.64 -10.62
C SER A 62 3.34 -5.49 -9.55
N GLY A 63 3.10 -6.82 -9.54
CA GLY A 63 3.54 -7.68 -8.46
C GLY A 63 5.05 -7.73 -8.26
N ALA A 64 5.84 -7.70 -9.35
CA ALA A 64 7.30 -7.67 -9.24
C ALA A 64 7.81 -6.34 -8.65
N VAL A 65 7.16 -5.22 -8.97
CA VAL A 65 7.45 -3.92 -8.35
C VAL A 65 7.08 -3.93 -6.87
N ALA A 66 5.89 -4.43 -6.52
CA ALA A 66 5.44 -4.59 -5.12
C ALA A 66 6.41 -5.46 -4.30
N ALA A 67 6.89 -6.57 -4.88
CA ALA A 67 7.82 -7.50 -4.24
C ALA A 67 9.09 -6.81 -3.70
N ASN A 68 9.58 -5.72 -4.33
CA ASN A 68 10.73 -4.97 -3.81
C ASN A 68 10.45 -4.37 -2.43
N GLY A 69 9.27 -3.81 -2.22
CA GLY A 69 8.87 -3.24 -0.94
C GLY A 69 8.73 -4.30 0.14
N PHE A 70 8.03 -5.39 -0.17
CA PHE A 70 7.85 -6.50 0.78
C PHE A 70 9.18 -7.19 1.10
N TYR A 71 10.09 -7.30 0.14
CA TYR A 71 11.45 -7.77 0.39
C TYR A 71 12.18 -6.82 1.36
N GLU A 72 12.13 -5.51 1.11
CA GLU A 72 12.83 -4.50 1.92
C GLU A 72 12.38 -4.53 3.38
N ILE A 73 11.06 -4.64 3.65
CA ILE A 73 10.52 -4.69 5.01
C ILE A 73 10.59 -6.07 5.68
N SER A 74 10.95 -7.12 4.97
CA SER A 74 10.89 -8.51 5.48
C SER A 74 11.86 -8.83 6.61
N SER A 75 12.89 -7.99 6.82
CA SER A 75 13.82 -8.09 7.96
C SER A 75 13.44 -7.18 9.14
N SER A 76 12.45 -6.31 8.96
CA SER A 76 12.01 -5.40 10.01
C SER A 76 11.13 -6.12 11.03
N SER A 77 11.24 -5.74 12.30
CA SER A 77 10.41 -6.31 13.36
C SER A 77 9.11 -5.52 13.47
N PHE A 78 8.00 -6.08 13.03
CA PHE A 78 6.63 -5.57 13.22
C PHE A 78 5.66 -6.74 13.34
N ASP A 79 4.57 -6.52 14.06
CA ASP A 79 3.50 -7.51 14.30
C ASP A 79 2.15 -7.06 13.69
N THR A 80 2.04 -5.78 13.37
CA THR A 80 0.84 -5.19 12.78
C THR A 80 1.20 -4.31 11.59
N VAL A 81 0.34 -4.33 10.57
CA VAL A 81 0.48 -3.48 9.37
C VAL A 81 -0.77 -2.63 9.21
N VAL A 82 -0.62 -1.31 9.21
CA VAL A 82 -1.68 -0.39 8.80
C VAL A 82 -1.56 -0.20 7.30
N ILE A 83 -2.59 -0.63 6.55
CA ILE A 83 -2.64 -0.51 5.09
C ILE A 83 -3.66 0.56 4.74
N ILE A 84 -3.21 1.61 4.08
CA ILE A 84 -4.06 2.73 3.66
C ILE A 84 -4.19 2.69 2.14
N GLY A 85 -5.41 2.70 1.62
CA GLY A 85 -5.67 2.70 0.19
C GLY A 85 -6.82 3.63 -0.21
N PRO A 86 -7.00 3.90 -1.51
CA PRO A 86 -8.10 4.71 -2.02
C PRO A 86 -9.44 3.97 -1.97
N ASN A 87 -10.54 4.71 -2.05
CA ASN A 87 -11.88 4.18 -2.28
C ASN A 87 -12.22 4.26 -3.77
N HIS A 88 -11.98 3.17 -4.52
CA HIS A 88 -12.22 3.13 -5.96
C HIS A 88 -13.71 3.15 -6.34
N TYR A 89 -14.58 2.71 -5.44
CA TYR A 89 -16.00 2.59 -5.72
C TYR A 89 -16.84 3.76 -5.19
N GLY A 90 -16.25 4.65 -4.39
CA GLY A 90 -16.95 5.80 -3.81
C GLY A 90 -18.12 5.42 -2.89
N ILE A 91 -18.09 4.22 -2.28
CA ILE A 91 -19.13 3.72 -1.38
C ILE A 91 -18.65 3.68 0.06
N GLY A 92 -19.56 3.92 1.01
CA GLY A 92 -19.26 3.95 2.44
C GLY A 92 -18.72 5.29 2.91
N SER A 93 -18.10 5.28 4.07
CA SER A 93 -17.60 6.47 4.78
C SER A 93 -16.37 7.08 4.10
N GLU A 94 -16.18 8.40 4.28
CA GLU A 94 -15.01 9.13 3.73
C GLU A 94 -13.68 8.58 4.21
N ILE A 95 -13.61 8.09 5.45
CA ILE A 95 -12.47 7.36 6.00
C ILE A 95 -13.03 6.15 6.73
N ALA A 96 -12.81 4.98 6.15
CA ALA A 96 -13.37 3.73 6.61
C ALA A 96 -12.29 2.78 7.12
N THR A 97 -12.58 2.12 8.23
CA THR A 97 -11.81 0.97 8.73
C THR A 97 -12.76 -0.16 9.13
N LEU A 98 -12.21 -1.31 9.50
CA LEU A 98 -12.98 -2.44 10.02
C LEU A 98 -12.82 -2.52 11.53
N GLU A 99 -13.91 -2.74 12.25
CA GLU A 99 -13.91 -2.84 13.72
C GLU A 99 -13.05 -4.02 14.20
N GLY A 100 -13.14 -5.17 13.50
CA GLY A 100 -12.45 -6.40 13.81
C GLY A 100 -12.77 -7.49 12.80
N GLY A 101 -12.36 -8.72 13.10
CA GLY A 101 -12.63 -9.89 12.29
C GLY A 101 -11.45 -10.33 11.44
N THR A 102 -11.74 -10.95 10.29
CA THR A 102 -10.76 -11.66 9.49
C THR A 102 -10.86 -11.31 8.01
N TRP A 103 -9.69 -11.10 7.38
CA TRP A 103 -9.55 -10.97 5.93
C TRP A 103 -9.10 -12.31 5.34
N ILE A 104 -9.92 -12.89 4.46
CA ILE A 104 -9.68 -14.21 3.87
C ILE A 104 -8.90 -14.05 2.57
N THR A 105 -7.86 -14.87 2.38
CA THR A 105 -7.12 -15.01 1.13
C THR A 105 -6.92 -16.51 0.81
N PRO A 106 -6.50 -16.88 -0.42
CA PRO A 106 -6.18 -18.28 -0.72
C PRO A 106 -5.03 -18.88 0.13
N ILE A 107 -4.16 -18.03 0.70
CA ILE A 107 -3.04 -18.49 1.56
C ILE A 107 -3.52 -18.77 2.99
N GLY A 108 -4.62 -18.14 3.41
CA GLY A 108 -5.17 -18.28 4.76
C GLY A 108 -5.81 -16.98 5.25
N ASN A 109 -6.05 -16.92 6.54
CA ASN A 109 -6.73 -15.83 7.20
C ASN A 109 -5.73 -14.81 7.76
N MET A 110 -6.02 -13.52 7.58
CA MET A 110 -5.31 -12.41 8.19
C MET A 110 -6.23 -11.71 9.18
N ARG A 111 -5.88 -11.69 10.47
CA ARG A 111 -6.70 -11.07 11.52
C ARG A 111 -6.58 -9.56 11.47
N ILE A 112 -7.68 -8.87 11.77
CA ILE A 112 -7.70 -7.43 12.00
C ILE A 112 -7.27 -7.17 13.45
N ASN A 113 -6.40 -6.19 13.66
CA ASN A 113 -5.97 -5.76 14.98
C ASN A 113 -7.05 -4.85 15.60
N GLU A 114 -8.04 -5.45 16.26
CA GLU A 114 -9.18 -4.76 16.86
C GLU A 114 -8.74 -3.65 17.83
N HIS A 115 -7.76 -3.93 18.70
CA HIS A 115 -7.27 -2.96 19.66
C HIS A 115 -6.73 -1.70 18.98
N LEU A 116 -5.86 -1.86 17.97
CA LEU A 116 -5.27 -0.71 17.27
C LEU A 116 -6.32 0.01 16.40
N THR A 117 -7.27 -0.72 15.83
CA THR A 117 -8.36 -0.14 15.05
C THR A 117 -9.25 0.75 15.91
N HIS A 118 -9.66 0.29 17.10
CA HIS A 118 -10.41 1.08 18.07
C HIS A 118 -9.61 2.30 18.54
N GLU A 119 -8.35 2.12 18.88
CA GLU A 119 -7.49 3.23 19.31
C GLU A 119 -7.39 4.33 18.24
N ILE A 120 -7.33 3.97 16.95
CA ILE A 120 -7.32 4.94 15.84
C ILE A 120 -8.69 5.65 15.74
N ALA A 121 -9.79 4.92 15.78
CA ALA A 121 -11.13 5.48 15.66
C ALA A 121 -11.49 6.39 16.86
N ASP A 122 -11.06 6.03 18.06
CA ASP A 122 -11.29 6.82 19.28
C ASP A 122 -10.47 8.12 19.30
N ASN A 123 -9.27 8.11 18.71
CA ASN A 123 -8.42 9.31 18.64
C ASN A 123 -8.76 10.24 17.47
N TRP A 124 -9.51 9.76 16.49
CA TRP A 124 -9.96 10.58 15.36
C TRP A 124 -11.36 10.16 14.88
N ASP A 125 -12.36 10.88 15.34
CA ASP A 125 -13.78 10.60 15.15
C ASP A 125 -14.26 10.62 13.68
N VAL A 126 -13.42 11.09 12.75
CA VAL A 126 -13.67 11.03 11.29
C VAL A 126 -13.51 9.60 10.75
N VAL A 127 -12.72 8.76 11.40
CA VAL A 127 -12.57 7.33 11.04
C VAL A 127 -13.80 6.58 11.49
N LYS A 128 -14.45 5.86 10.57
CA LYS A 128 -15.68 5.10 10.84
C LYS A 128 -15.47 3.61 10.62
N PHE A 129 -16.10 2.81 11.48
CA PHE A 129 -16.22 1.37 11.23
C PHE A 129 -17.25 1.16 10.13
N ASP A 130 -16.77 0.81 8.95
CA ASP A 130 -17.60 0.68 7.76
C ASP A 130 -17.09 -0.44 6.84
N SER A 131 -17.72 -1.59 6.96
CA SER A 131 -17.39 -2.77 6.16
C SER A 131 -17.80 -2.62 4.69
N LEU A 132 -18.74 -1.74 4.38
CA LEU A 132 -19.23 -1.55 3.01
C LEU A 132 -18.13 -0.97 2.12
N ALA A 133 -17.34 0.00 2.62
CA ALA A 133 -16.21 0.57 1.90
C ALA A 133 -15.15 -0.48 1.52
N HIS A 134 -14.97 -1.51 2.35
CA HIS A 134 -14.01 -2.59 2.13
C HIS A 134 -14.54 -3.76 1.28
N SER A 135 -15.85 -3.82 1.02
CA SER A 135 -16.52 -5.02 0.50
C SER A 135 -16.02 -5.47 -0.87
N ARG A 136 -15.62 -4.54 -1.73
CA ARG A 136 -15.23 -4.81 -3.13
C ARG A 136 -13.84 -4.27 -3.49
N ASP A 137 -13.31 -3.33 -2.68
CA ASP A 137 -12.06 -2.67 -3.04
C ASP A 137 -10.87 -3.63 -2.93
N HIS A 138 -10.03 -3.59 -3.95
CA HIS A 138 -8.87 -4.47 -4.11
C HIS A 138 -7.59 -3.89 -3.53
N CYS A 139 -7.52 -2.57 -3.29
CA CYS A 139 -6.29 -1.87 -2.97
C CYS A 139 -5.58 -2.41 -1.70
N ILE A 140 -6.34 -2.88 -0.72
CA ILE A 140 -5.81 -3.53 0.49
C ILE A 140 -5.63 -5.03 0.26
N GLU A 141 -6.60 -5.67 -0.41
CA GLU A 141 -6.63 -7.11 -0.62
C GLU A 141 -5.35 -7.64 -1.27
N VAL A 142 -4.85 -6.96 -2.31
CA VAL A 142 -3.68 -7.41 -3.06
C VAL A 142 -2.37 -7.31 -2.29
N GLN A 143 -2.31 -6.52 -1.21
CA GLN A 143 -1.14 -6.42 -0.35
C GLN A 143 -1.02 -7.61 0.62
N ILE A 144 -2.15 -8.20 1.01
CA ILE A 144 -2.21 -9.21 2.08
C ILE A 144 -1.45 -10.49 1.74
N PRO A 145 -1.54 -11.09 0.53
CA PRO A 145 -0.78 -12.31 0.24
C PRO A 145 0.73 -12.15 0.32
N PHE A 146 1.29 -10.97 -0.02
CA PHE A 146 2.71 -10.68 0.19
C PHE A 146 3.07 -10.63 1.67
N LEU A 147 2.23 -10.02 2.51
CA LEU A 147 2.42 -9.98 3.96
C LEU A 147 2.38 -11.39 4.54
N GLN A 148 1.40 -12.21 4.16
CA GLN A 148 1.30 -13.62 4.60
C GLN A 148 2.50 -14.46 4.16
N TYR A 149 3.08 -14.14 2.99
CA TYR A 149 4.27 -14.83 2.50
C TYR A 149 5.51 -14.53 3.36
N ILE A 150 5.67 -13.30 3.83
CA ILE A 150 6.82 -12.93 4.69
C ILE A 150 6.61 -13.27 6.16
N ASN A 151 5.37 -13.16 6.68
CA ASN A 151 5.04 -13.54 8.06
C ASN A 151 3.54 -13.78 8.21
N LYS A 152 3.14 -15.02 8.54
CA LYS A 152 1.74 -15.43 8.69
C LYS A 152 1.08 -14.96 10.00
N GLU A 153 1.88 -14.54 10.99
CA GLU A 153 1.40 -14.13 12.31
C GLU A 153 1.03 -12.64 12.37
N LEU A 154 1.21 -11.91 11.27
CA LEU A 154 0.87 -10.49 11.21
C LEU A 154 -0.64 -10.26 11.38
N THR A 155 -0.96 -9.11 11.95
CA THR A 155 -2.31 -8.55 11.95
C THR A 155 -2.36 -7.28 11.11
N ILE A 156 -3.54 -6.86 10.66
CA ILE A 156 -3.70 -5.66 9.85
C ILE A 156 -4.70 -4.68 10.44
N VAL A 157 -4.52 -3.40 10.13
CA VAL A 157 -5.53 -2.35 10.24
C VAL A 157 -5.78 -1.81 8.83
N PRO A 158 -6.89 -2.16 8.18
CA PRO A 158 -7.23 -1.68 6.85
C PRO A 158 -7.90 -0.31 6.94
N ILE A 159 -7.41 0.68 6.18
CA ILE A 159 -8.00 2.02 6.07
C ILE A 159 -8.25 2.35 4.60
N ILE A 160 -9.50 2.69 4.26
CA ILE A 160 -9.87 3.18 2.93
C ILE A 160 -10.18 4.68 3.00
N LEU A 161 -9.57 5.46 2.10
CA LEU A 161 -9.76 6.89 1.98
C LEU A 161 -10.64 7.23 0.77
N GLY A 162 -11.87 7.68 1.00
CA GLY A 162 -12.70 8.36 0.01
C GLY A 162 -12.30 9.82 -0.13
N LYS A 163 -11.90 10.46 0.97
CA LYS A 163 -11.43 11.84 1.00
C LYS A 163 -9.91 11.89 1.06
N GLN A 164 -9.28 12.32 0.00
CA GLN A 164 -7.83 12.22 -0.19
C GLN A 164 -7.10 13.59 -0.23
N ASP A 165 -7.76 14.69 0.17
CA ASP A 165 -7.11 16.01 0.19
C ASP A 165 -5.94 16.07 1.17
N LYS A 166 -5.07 17.08 0.96
CA LYS A 166 -3.85 17.28 1.74
C LYS A 166 -4.11 17.38 3.24
N SER A 167 -5.17 18.09 3.65
CA SER A 167 -5.49 18.29 5.07
C SER A 167 -5.88 16.98 5.73
N THR A 168 -6.72 16.19 5.07
CA THR A 168 -7.13 14.85 5.53
C THR A 168 -5.94 13.89 5.64
N ALA A 169 -5.10 13.83 4.61
CA ALA A 169 -3.92 12.96 4.62
C ALA A 169 -2.94 13.34 5.73
N MET A 170 -2.67 14.63 5.92
CA MET A 170 -1.78 15.10 6.99
C MET A 170 -2.35 14.83 8.39
N ALA A 171 -3.66 15.00 8.59
CA ALA A 171 -4.30 14.73 9.87
C ALA A 171 -4.25 13.23 10.21
N LEU A 172 -4.57 12.35 9.24
CA LEU A 172 -4.45 10.90 9.41
C LEU A 172 -3.00 10.51 9.73
N GLY A 173 -2.03 11.02 8.97
CA GLY A 173 -0.62 10.70 9.18
C GLY A 173 -0.12 11.09 10.57
N LYS A 174 -0.49 12.27 11.07
CA LYS A 174 -0.15 12.71 12.44
C LYS A 174 -0.80 11.85 13.50
N CYS A 175 -2.10 11.58 13.37
CA CYS A 175 -2.83 10.69 14.29
C CYS A 175 -2.16 9.31 14.37
N LEU A 176 -1.86 8.70 13.22
CA LEU A 176 -1.16 7.41 13.17
C LEU A 176 0.21 7.47 13.84
N ALA A 177 1.02 8.50 13.54
CA ALA A 177 2.35 8.64 14.14
C ALA A 177 2.30 8.72 15.66
N GLU A 178 1.37 9.47 16.23
CA GLU A 178 1.18 9.59 17.69
C GLU A 178 0.83 8.23 18.32
N ILE A 179 -0.08 7.48 17.70
CA ILE A 179 -0.57 6.20 18.20
C ILE A 179 0.49 5.10 18.11
N ILE A 180 1.23 5.04 16.97
CA ILE A 180 2.13 3.91 16.69
C ILE A 180 3.58 4.14 17.07
N LYS A 181 3.97 5.33 17.50
CA LYS A 181 5.37 5.74 17.77
C LYS A 181 6.16 4.77 18.65
N LYS A 182 5.49 4.05 19.56
CA LYS A 182 6.09 3.09 20.48
C LYS A 182 5.63 1.65 20.23
N LYS A 183 5.05 1.37 19.09
CA LYS A 183 4.52 0.06 18.70
C LYS A 183 5.29 -0.51 17.52
N ASN A 184 5.26 -1.81 17.35
CA ASN A 184 5.86 -2.52 16.21
C ASN A 184 4.88 -2.54 15.02
N VAL A 185 4.61 -1.38 14.45
CA VAL A 185 3.64 -1.21 13.37
C VAL A 185 4.34 -0.73 12.11
N MET A 186 4.05 -1.39 10.97
CA MET A 186 4.45 -0.95 9.64
C MET A 186 3.30 -0.21 8.97
N LEU A 187 3.61 0.88 8.25
CA LEU A 187 2.64 1.61 7.43
C LEU A 187 2.82 1.27 5.96
N ILE A 188 1.72 1.00 5.24
CA ILE A 188 1.73 0.80 3.78
C ILE A 188 0.72 1.75 3.14
N ALA A 189 1.19 2.60 2.23
CA ALA A 189 0.36 3.34 1.29
C ALA A 189 0.19 2.49 0.03
N SER A 190 -1.04 2.07 -0.23
CA SER A 190 -1.39 1.30 -1.42
C SER A 190 -1.83 2.24 -2.53
N SER A 191 -1.03 2.35 -3.60
CA SER A 191 -1.30 3.27 -4.72
C SER A 191 -0.56 2.88 -5.98
N ASP A 192 -1.27 2.86 -7.10
CA ASP A 192 -0.66 3.00 -8.41
C ASP A 192 -0.47 4.49 -8.73
N LEU A 193 0.37 4.82 -9.73
CA LEU A 193 0.69 6.21 -10.09
C LEU A 193 -0.11 6.68 -11.32
N THR A 194 0.51 7.19 -12.37
CA THR A 194 -0.17 7.68 -13.57
C THR A 194 -0.96 6.57 -14.26
N HIS A 195 -2.18 6.89 -14.74
CA HIS A 195 -3.08 5.95 -15.43
C HIS A 195 -3.42 6.43 -16.83
N TYR A 196 -3.43 5.47 -17.78
CA TYR A 196 -3.98 5.58 -19.12
C TYR A 196 -3.36 6.70 -19.98
N GLU A 197 -2.08 6.95 -19.78
CA GLU A 197 -1.28 7.85 -20.62
C GLU A 197 -0.19 7.06 -21.34
N SER A 198 0.49 7.69 -22.32
CA SER A 198 1.64 7.08 -22.98
C SER A 198 2.75 6.76 -21.97
N ASN A 199 3.58 5.80 -22.29
CA ASN A 199 4.70 5.41 -21.43
C ASN A 199 5.64 6.60 -21.14
N GLU A 200 5.89 7.45 -22.15
CA GLU A 200 6.74 8.64 -22.00
C GLU A 200 6.12 9.65 -21.02
N GLU A 201 4.83 9.97 -21.17
CA GLU A 201 4.11 10.90 -20.28
C GLU A 201 4.03 10.35 -18.84
N ALA A 202 3.78 9.03 -18.69
CA ALA A 202 3.78 8.38 -17.38
C ALA A 202 5.15 8.52 -16.70
N TYR A 203 6.24 8.24 -17.41
CA TYR A 203 7.61 8.41 -16.88
C TYR A 203 7.90 9.86 -16.48
N GLU A 204 7.50 10.85 -17.30
CA GLU A 204 7.71 12.26 -16.99
C GLU A 204 6.97 12.69 -15.72
N LYS A 205 5.67 12.39 -15.63
CA LYS A 205 4.81 12.77 -14.51
C LYS A 205 5.21 12.05 -13.23
N ASP A 206 5.39 10.74 -13.31
CA ASP A 206 5.71 9.90 -12.15
C ASP A 206 7.11 10.19 -11.59
N THR A 207 8.10 10.51 -12.43
CA THR A 207 9.43 10.94 -11.97
C THR A 207 9.34 12.18 -11.09
N ARG A 208 8.52 13.17 -11.49
CA ARG A 208 8.31 14.40 -10.69
C ARG A 208 7.60 14.09 -9.38
N LEU A 209 6.57 13.26 -9.43
CA LEU A 209 5.83 12.85 -8.23
C LEU A 209 6.72 12.07 -7.26
N ILE A 210 7.45 11.09 -7.76
CA ILE A 210 8.41 10.29 -6.98
C ILE A 210 9.45 11.20 -6.33
N SER A 211 9.99 12.19 -7.03
CA SER A 211 10.96 13.13 -6.45
C SER A 211 10.41 13.84 -5.21
N SER A 212 9.15 14.28 -5.24
CA SER A 212 8.49 14.90 -4.07
C SER A 212 8.23 13.90 -2.93
N ILE A 213 7.96 12.62 -3.25
CA ILE A 213 7.81 11.56 -2.25
C ILE A 213 9.16 11.27 -1.59
N LEU A 214 10.24 11.14 -2.38
CA LEU A 214 11.58 10.86 -1.86
C LEU A 214 12.10 11.96 -0.93
N SER A 215 11.76 13.22 -1.19
CA SER A 215 12.10 14.35 -0.30
C SER A 215 11.15 14.52 0.89
N ILE A 216 10.13 13.67 1.03
CA ILE A 216 9.05 13.76 2.03
C ILE A 216 8.46 15.19 2.07
N ASN A 217 8.34 15.82 0.90
CA ASN A 217 7.80 17.18 0.75
C ASN A 217 6.31 17.13 0.40
N ILE A 218 5.45 17.02 1.41
CA ILE A 218 4.00 16.88 1.23
C ILE A 218 3.39 18.06 0.47
N PRO A 219 3.73 19.34 0.75
CA PRO A 219 3.26 20.46 -0.06
C PRO A 219 3.62 20.33 -1.55
N GLU A 220 4.84 19.96 -1.85
CA GLU A 220 5.32 19.75 -3.24
C GLU A 220 4.62 18.58 -3.89
N PHE A 221 4.44 17.47 -3.17
CA PHE A 221 3.71 16.29 -3.64
C PHE A 221 2.30 16.66 -4.16
N TYR A 222 1.51 17.39 -3.36
CA TYR A 222 0.17 17.84 -3.78
C TYR A 222 0.24 18.90 -4.89
N SER A 223 1.26 19.76 -4.91
CA SER A 223 1.49 20.72 -6.00
C SER A 223 1.77 20.01 -7.32
N VAL A 224 2.62 18.99 -7.32
CA VAL A 224 2.94 18.17 -8.51
C VAL A 224 1.70 17.43 -9.02
N LEU A 225 0.93 16.77 -8.13
CA LEU A 225 -0.33 16.11 -8.49
C LEU A 225 -1.26 17.03 -9.29
N HIS A 226 -1.49 18.26 -8.79
CA HIS A 226 -2.40 19.19 -9.43
C HIS A 226 -1.81 19.82 -10.71
N LYS A 227 -0.56 20.30 -10.63
CA LYS A 227 0.10 21.01 -11.75
C LYS A 227 0.26 20.10 -12.97
N PHE A 228 0.65 18.85 -12.78
CA PHE A 228 0.90 17.90 -13.87
C PHE A 228 -0.26 16.93 -14.09
N ARG A 229 -1.36 17.07 -13.33
CA ARG A 229 -2.55 16.20 -13.41
C ARG A 229 -2.20 14.73 -13.30
N VAL A 230 -1.32 14.40 -12.33
CA VAL A 230 -0.94 13.01 -12.08
C VAL A 230 -2.14 12.24 -11.52
N THR A 231 -2.48 11.13 -12.13
CA THR A 231 -3.68 10.33 -11.80
C THR A 231 -3.41 9.21 -10.80
N ALA A 232 -2.47 9.41 -9.86
CA ALA A 232 -2.21 8.44 -8.79
C ALA A 232 -3.49 8.18 -7.98
N CYS A 233 -3.94 6.92 -7.92
CA CYS A 233 -5.22 6.57 -7.31
C CYS A 233 -5.22 6.72 -5.78
N GLY A 234 -4.13 6.39 -5.11
CA GLY A 234 -3.97 6.44 -3.65
C GLY A 234 -3.13 7.61 -3.14
N TYR A 235 -3.21 8.78 -3.79
CA TYR A 235 -2.40 9.94 -3.41
C TYR A 235 -2.63 10.39 -1.94
N GLY A 236 -3.83 10.22 -1.42
CA GLY A 236 -4.11 10.48 0.00
C GLY A 236 -3.41 9.50 0.92
N ALA A 237 -3.37 8.22 0.55
CA ALA A 237 -2.64 7.18 1.28
C ALA A 237 -1.13 7.48 1.30
N ILE A 238 -0.54 7.84 0.13
CA ILE A 238 0.86 8.27 0.05
C ILE A 238 1.11 9.46 0.96
N GLY A 239 0.27 10.51 0.87
CA GLY A 239 0.38 11.71 1.71
C GLY A 239 0.30 11.42 3.20
N ALA A 240 -0.58 10.49 3.62
CA ALA A 240 -0.73 10.10 5.02
C ALA A 240 0.50 9.34 5.52
N VAL A 241 1.02 8.39 4.76
CA VAL A 241 2.23 7.63 5.14
C VAL A 241 3.46 8.54 5.12
N MET A 242 3.60 9.48 4.16
CA MET A 242 4.65 10.51 4.17
C MET A 242 4.59 11.34 5.46
N ALA A 243 3.40 11.81 5.85
CA ALA A 243 3.22 12.61 7.05
C ALA A 243 3.59 11.82 8.32
N ALA A 244 3.11 10.59 8.44
CA ALA A 244 3.42 9.72 9.57
C ALA A 244 4.91 9.40 9.64
N ALA A 245 5.54 9.01 8.53
CA ALA A 245 6.95 8.69 8.47
C ALA A 245 7.82 9.88 8.89
N LYS A 246 7.49 11.09 8.43
CA LYS A 246 8.18 12.33 8.83
C LYS A 246 8.07 12.60 10.33
N GLU A 247 6.87 12.48 10.91
CA GLU A 247 6.65 12.68 12.36
C GLU A 247 7.38 11.62 13.20
N MET A 248 7.58 10.41 12.65
CA MET A 248 8.33 9.34 13.30
C MET A 248 9.85 9.45 13.12
N GLY A 249 10.33 10.40 12.29
CA GLY A 249 11.75 10.69 12.12
C GLY A 249 12.37 10.19 10.82
N ALA A 250 11.57 9.76 9.83
CA ALA A 250 12.09 9.49 8.49
C ALA A 250 12.72 10.74 7.87
N SER A 251 13.90 10.58 7.29
CA SER A 251 14.65 11.67 6.67
C SER A 251 14.45 11.75 5.15
N THR A 252 14.15 10.62 4.52
CA THR A 252 14.02 10.52 3.07
C THR A 252 13.20 9.30 2.67
N GLY A 253 12.68 9.32 1.45
CA GLY A 253 12.19 8.13 0.75
C GLY A 253 13.31 7.51 -0.10
N LYS A 254 13.28 6.20 -0.24
CA LYS A 254 14.17 5.43 -1.11
C LYS A 254 13.33 4.74 -2.18
N LEU A 255 13.54 5.11 -3.45
CA LEU A 255 12.93 4.39 -4.56
C LEU A 255 13.57 3.00 -4.68
N LEU A 256 12.78 1.97 -4.49
CA LEU A 256 13.20 0.58 -4.61
C LEU A 256 13.03 0.08 -6.05
N ARG A 257 11.90 0.42 -6.68
CA ARG A 257 11.60 0.12 -8.08
C ARG A 257 10.50 1.06 -8.60
N TYR A 258 10.64 1.41 -9.88
CA TYR A 258 9.58 1.98 -10.72
C TYR A 258 9.52 1.21 -12.03
N ALA A 259 8.34 0.97 -12.54
CA ALA A 259 8.05 0.47 -13.88
C ALA A 259 6.63 0.83 -14.27
N THR A 260 6.31 0.73 -15.55
CA THR A 260 4.94 0.85 -16.04
C THR A 260 4.40 -0.50 -16.50
N SER A 261 3.08 -0.59 -16.71
CA SER A 261 2.50 -1.77 -17.37
C SER A 261 3.11 -2.00 -18.76
N GLY A 262 3.46 -0.92 -19.47
CA GLY A 262 4.13 -0.99 -20.77
C GLY A 262 5.51 -1.66 -20.71
N ASP A 263 6.30 -1.40 -19.68
CA ASP A 263 7.58 -2.07 -19.47
C ASP A 263 7.43 -3.58 -19.25
N VAL A 264 6.30 -3.99 -18.66
CA VAL A 264 6.02 -5.39 -18.32
C VAL A 264 5.45 -6.16 -19.50
N ILE A 265 4.45 -5.61 -20.21
CA ILE A 265 3.71 -6.32 -21.26
C ILE A 265 3.99 -5.83 -22.68
N GLY A 266 4.72 -4.71 -22.85
CA GLY A 266 5.17 -4.19 -24.14
C GLY A 266 4.19 -3.23 -24.83
N ASP A 267 2.97 -3.01 -24.30
CA ASP A 267 2.03 -1.99 -24.82
C ASP A 267 2.33 -0.65 -24.14
N THR A 268 2.79 0.32 -24.91
CA THR A 268 3.28 1.62 -24.43
C THR A 268 2.31 2.79 -24.70
N ASP A 269 1.18 2.53 -25.34
CA ASP A 269 0.26 3.60 -25.74
C ASP A 269 -0.63 4.07 -24.58
N SER A 270 -0.98 3.14 -23.68
CA SER A 270 -1.83 3.43 -22.51
C SER A 270 -1.38 2.60 -21.31
N VAL A 271 -0.62 3.21 -20.42
CA VAL A 271 0.04 2.51 -19.31
C VAL A 271 -0.48 2.93 -17.94
N VAL A 272 -0.12 2.14 -16.93
CA VAL A 272 -0.22 2.48 -15.50
C VAL A 272 1.18 2.44 -14.89
N GLY A 273 1.54 3.49 -14.14
CA GLY A 273 2.81 3.57 -13.43
C GLY A 273 2.75 2.89 -12.07
N TYR A 274 3.81 2.17 -11.71
CA TYR A 274 3.95 1.43 -10.46
C TYR A 274 5.23 1.80 -9.74
N SER A 275 5.14 2.10 -8.44
CA SER A 275 6.34 2.36 -7.65
C SER A 275 6.34 1.60 -6.34
N SER A 276 7.53 1.19 -5.90
CA SER A 276 7.80 0.72 -4.55
C SER A 276 8.81 1.66 -3.91
N ILE A 277 8.42 2.31 -2.78
CA ILE A 277 9.24 3.33 -2.11
C ILE A 277 9.23 3.05 -0.60
N ALA A 278 10.39 2.98 0.03
CA ALA A 278 10.53 2.87 1.48
C ALA A 278 10.90 4.23 2.10
N PHE A 279 10.29 4.59 3.23
CA PHE A 279 10.66 5.77 4.02
C PHE A 279 11.65 5.35 5.12
N VAL A 280 12.82 6.00 5.13
CA VAL A 280 13.97 5.67 5.98
C VAL A 280 14.50 6.85 6.77
#